data_d7b05c8586907093f1224f576e0736e9
#
_entry.id   d7b05c8586907093f1224f576e0736e9
#
_cell.length_a   1.000
_cell.length_b   1.000
_cell.length_c   1.000
_cell.angle_alpha   90.00
_cell.angle_beta   90.00
_cell.angle_gamma   90.00
#
_symmetry.space_group_name_H-M   'P 1'
#
loop_
_entity.id
_entity.type
_entity.pdbx_description
1 polymer ?
#
loop_
_entity_poly.entity_id
_entity_poly.type
_entity_poly.pdbx_seq_one_letter_code
_entity_poly.pdbx_strand_id
1 'polypeptide(L)'
;SAFTNGSLIDDAFAEDMLRVKNFVPAISIEGFEEATDSRRGKGTYQETIRAMNILREHKLPFGISCCYTSANADVIGSEEFFDAMIDMGALFAWIFTYMPVGKKAVPELMVTAEQREFMYHQVREFRKTKPLFTVDFWNDGEFVGGCIAGGRSYCHINANGDIEPCAFIHYSDSNIREKTLLEAYQSPLFMGYRHNQPFNGNM
;
A
#
# COMPACT_ATOMS: atom_id res chain seq x y z
N SER A 1 9.33 -0.92 -6.78
CA SER A 1 8.98 0.11 -5.76
C SER A 1 9.21 -0.44 -4.37
N ALA A 2 9.36 0.44 -3.38
CA ALA A 2 9.45 0.08 -1.98
C ALA A 2 8.58 1.01 -1.14
N PHE A 3 7.89 0.45 -0.15
CA PHE A 3 7.16 1.22 0.85
C PHE A 3 8.14 1.66 1.96
N THR A 4 8.13 2.95 2.30
CA THR A 4 9.04 3.53 3.29
C THR A 4 8.38 4.67 4.07
N ASN A 5 8.84 4.92 5.29
CA ASN A 5 8.46 6.11 6.04
C ASN A 5 9.22 7.37 5.60
N GLY A 6 10.23 7.23 4.74
CA GLY A 6 10.99 8.34 4.19
C GLY A 6 12.06 8.94 5.13
N SER A 7 12.15 8.51 6.39
CA SER A 7 13.01 9.14 7.41
C SER A 7 14.50 9.16 7.05
N LEU A 8 14.96 8.20 6.25
CA LEU A 8 16.36 8.08 5.81
C LEU A 8 16.61 8.65 4.41
N ILE A 9 15.61 9.24 3.77
CA ILE A 9 15.79 9.89 2.48
C ILE A 9 16.46 11.25 2.70
N ASP A 10 17.68 11.39 2.23
CA ASP A 10 18.46 12.60 2.17
C ASP A 10 19.02 12.84 0.76
N ASP A 11 19.79 13.91 0.56
CA ASP A 11 20.34 14.25 -0.76
C ASP A 11 21.30 13.17 -1.27
N ALA A 12 22.10 12.56 -0.40
CA ALA A 12 23.03 11.50 -0.79
C ALA A 12 22.27 10.26 -1.29
N PHE A 13 21.16 9.88 -0.62
CA PHE A 13 20.29 8.80 -1.06
C PHE A 13 19.60 9.15 -2.40
N ALA A 14 19.17 10.40 -2.56
CA ALA A 14 18.56 10.87 -3.81
C ALA A 14 19.55 10.83 -4.99
N GLU A 15 20.81 11.20 -4.78
CA GLU A 15 21.89 11.07 -5.77
C GLU A 15 22.13 9.60 -6.16
N ASP A 16 22.14 8.69 -5.18
CA ASP A 16 22.24 7.26 -5.46
C ASP A 16 21.03 6.74 -6.25
N MET A 17 19.82 7.18 -5.95
CA MET A 17 18.63 6.85 -6.75
C MET A 17 18.78 7.33 -8.21
N LEU A 18 19.30 8.54 -8.43
CA LEU A 18 19.58 9.06 -9.78
C LEU A 18 20.61 8.22 -10.52
N ARG A 19 21.59 7.68 -9.82
CA ARG A 19 22.64 6.83 -10.38
C ARG A 19 22.11 5.45 -10.79
N VAL A 20 21.33 4.79 -9.91
CA VAL A 20 20.87 3.41 -10.13
C VAL A 20 19.58 3.33 -10.97
N LYS A 21 18.70 4.31 -10.90
CA LYS A 21 17.45 4.46 -11.70
C LYS A 21 16.50 3.26 -11.66
N ASN A 22 16.55 2.46 -10.62
CA ASN A 22 15.74 1.24 -10.48
C ASN A 22 14.89 1.22 -9.19
N PHE A 23 14.84 2.33 -8.46
CA PHE A 23 14.13 2.45 -7.20
C PHE A 23 13.11 3.59 -7.28
N VAL A 24 11.87 3.31 -6.88
CA VAL A 24 10.79 4.31 -6.78
C VAL A 24 10.09 4.11 -5.44
N PRO A 25 10.19 5.07 -4.50
CA PRO A 25 9.57 4.96 -3.18
C PRO A 25 8.07 5.26 -3.23
N ALA A 26 7.32 4.55 -2.39
CA ALA A 26 5.98 4.90 -1.97
C ALA A 26 6.07 5.36 -0.50
N ILE A 27 5.96 6.67 -0.30
CA ILE A 27 6.13 7.29 1.01
C ILE A 27 4.87 7.09 1.86
N SER A 28 5.04 6.52 3.04
CA SER A 28 3.91 6.24 3.93
C SER A 28 3.43 7.51 4.62
N ILE A 29 2.16 7.85 4.43
CA ILE A 29 1.48 9.00 5.03
C ILE A 29 0.03 8.63 5.35
N GLU A 30 -0.54 9.17 6.45
CA GLU A 30 -1.87 8.76 6.94
C GLU A 30 -2.90 9.90 6.90
N GLY A 31 -2.65 10.91 6.10
CA GLY A 31 -3.38 12.17 6.05
C GLY A 31 -2.46 13.34 6.38
N PHE A 32 -3.02 14.44 6.93
CA PHE A 32 -2.22 15.58 7.40
C PHE A 32 -1.51 15.28 8.73
N GLU A 33 -0.86 16.29 9.32
CA GLU A 33 0.03 16.16 10.48
C GLU A 33 -0.61 15.42 11.65
N GLU A 34 -1.81 15.81 12.05
CA GLU A 34 -2.50 15.18 13.18
C GLU A 34 -2.73 13.68 12.95
N ALA A 35 -3.26 13.30 11.79
CA ALA A 35 -3.55 11.91 11.46
C ALA A 35 -2.27 11.08 11.30
N THR A 36 -1.24 11.64 10.67
CA THR A 36 0.04 10.95 10.47
C THR A 36 0.79 10.78 11.79
N ASP A 37 0.91 11.83 12.57
CA ASP A 37 1.66 11.81 13.84
C ASP A 37 0.97 10.97 14.91
N SER A 38 -0.36 10.98 14.97
CA SER A 38 -1.10 10.15 15.92
C SER A 38 -0.87 8.65 15.72
N ARG A 39 -0.71 8.21 14.47
CA ARG A 39 -0.51 6.80 14.14
C ARG A 39 0.96 6.38 14.11
N ARG A 40 1.84 7.25 13.64
CA ARG A 40 3.24 6.93 13.34
C ARG A 40 4.24 7.51 14.33
N GLY A 41 3.78 8.39 15.20
CA GLY A 41 4.62 9.11 16.17
C GLY A 41 4.84 10.57 15.79
N LYS A 42 4.95 11.39 16.80
CA LYS A 42 5.11 12.85 16.68
C LYS A 42 6.32 13.20 15.82
N GLY A 43 6.13 14.12 14.87
CA GLY A 43 7.15 14.61 13.95
C GLY A 43 7.31 13.78 12.68
N THR A 44 6.66 12.62 12.58
CA THR A 44 6.75 11.76 11.38
C THR A 44 6.20 12.47 10.13
N TYR A 45 5.15 13.28 10.28
CA TYR A 45 4.61 14.05 9.15
C TYR A 45 5.66 14.98 8.55
N GLN A 46 6.38 15.74 9.40
CA GLN A 46 7.40 16.68 8.93
C GLN A 46 8.59 15.95 8.26
N GLU A 47 8.98 14.79 8.77
CA GLU A 47 10.01 13.95 8.12
C GLU A 47 9.54 13.44 6.75
N THR A 48 8.27 13.03 6.65
CA THR A 48 7.65 12.59 5.40
C THR A 48 7.63 13.71 4.36
N ILE A 49 7.19 14.91 4.74
CA ILE A 49 7.17 16.09 3.86
C ILE A 49 8.58 16.47 3.43
N ARG A 50 9.57 16.44 4.35
CA ARG A 50 10.98 16.66 4.02
C ARG A 50 11.47 15.68 2.94
N ALA A 51 11.19 14.38 3.12
CA ALA A 51 11.58 13.36 2.14
C ALA A 51 10.96 13.58 0.77
N MET A 52 9.67 13.94 0.71
CA MET A 52 8.98 14.26 -0.55
C MET A 52 9.60 15.51 -1.23
N ASN A 53 9.95 16.55 -0.46
CA ASN A 53 10.61 17.73 -0.99
C ASN A 53 11.97 17.40 -1.61
N ILE A 54 12.81 16.61 -0.94
CA ILE A 54 14.10 16.15 -1.47
C ILE A 54 13.90 15.40 -2.79
N LEU A 55 12.98 14.45 -2.83
CA LEU A 55 12.69 13.71 -4.06
C LEU A 55 12.23 14.62 -5.20
N ARG A 56 11.35 15.58 -4.91
CA ARG A 56 10.87 16.57 -5.88
C ARG A 56 12.00 17.47 -6.40
N GLU A 57 12.86 17.98 -5.53
CA GLU A 57 14.00 18.84 -5.89
C GLU A 57 15.00 18.11 -6.81
N HIS A 58 15.23 16.82 -6.54
CA HIS A 58 16.05 15.96 -7.39
C HIS A 58 15.31 15.42 -8.63
N LYS A 59 14.03 15.79 -8.83
CA LYS A 59 13.18 15.32 -9.95
C LYS A 59 13.06 13.80 -10.01
N LEU A 60 13.04 13.16 -8.87
CA LEU A 60 12.86 11.72 -8.71
C LEU A 60 11.39 11.35 -8.62
N PRO A 61 10.95 10.29 -9.34
CA PRO A 61 9.59 9.82 -9.21
C PRO A 61 9.33 9.19 -7.83
N PHE A 62 8.21 9.52 -7.24
CA PHE A 62 7.72 8.90 -6.01
C PHE A 62 6.20 8.86 -5.98
N GLY A 63 5.67 8.06 -5.10
CA GLY A 63 4.26 8.02 -4.77
C GLY A 63 4.04 8.01 -3.27
N ILE A 64 2.78 7.88 -2.88
CA ILE A 64 2.37 7.76 -1.49
C ILE A 64 1.76 6.40 -1.20
N SER A 65 1.77 6.02 0.07
CA SER A 65 1.09 4.84 0.58
C SER A 65 0.29 5.23 1.81
N CYS A 66 -1.02 5.08 1.75
CA CYS A 66 -1.94 5.43 2.81
C CYS A 66 -2.68 4.18 3.30
N CYS A 67 -2.84 4.07 4.62
CA CYS A 67 -3.72 3.07 5.21
C CYS A 67 -4.87 3.79 5.91
N TYR A 68 -6.06 3.78 5.31
CA TYR A 68 -7.20 4.43 5.92
C TYR A 68 -7.86 3.55 7.00
N THR A 69 -8.28 4.21 8.05
CA THR A 69 -8.88 3.68 9.27
C THR A 69 -10.18 4.41 9.55
N SER A 70 -10.91 3.97 10.58
CA SER A 70 -12.09 4.72 11.06
C SER A 70 -11.78 6.16 11.48
N ALA A 71 -10.53 6.47 11.84
CA ALA A 71 -10.12 7.77 12.33
C ALA A 71 -9.64 8.75 11.25
N ASN A 72 -9.28 8.28 10.05
CA ASN A 72 -8.65 9.13 9.01
C ASN A 72 -9.25 8.95 7.60
N ALA A 73 -10.27 8.12 7.43
CA ALA A 73 -10.88 7.88 6.13
C ALA A 73 -11.36 9.17 5.45
N ASP A 74 -11.99 10.05 6.22
CA ASP A 74 -12.52 11.32 5.70
C ASP A 74 -11.39 12.25 5.22
N VAL A 75 -10.25 12.24 5.90
CA VAL A 75 -9.07 13.04 5.53
C VAL A 75 -8.42 12.45 4.28
N ILE A 76 -8.14 11.15 4.26
CA ILE A 76 -7.47 10.49 3.10
C ILE A 76 -8.37 10.54 1.87
N GLY A 77 -9.70 10.42 2.03
CA GLY A 77 -10.67 10.52 0.94
C GLY A 77 -11.04 11.96 0.55
N SER A 78 -10.43 12.98 1.15
CA SER A 78 -10.72 14.37 0.83
C SER A 78 -10.01 14.84 -0.45
N GLU A 79 -10.65 15.76 -1.16
CA GLU A 79 -10.04 16.42 -2.32
C GLU A 79 -8.79 17.20 -1.93
N GLU A 80 -8.85 17.89 -0.78
CA GLU A 80 -7.75 18.67 -0.22
C GLU A 80 -6.48 17.80 -0.03
N PHE A 81 -6.62 16.59 0.51
CA PHE A 81 -5.48 15.70 0.69
C PHE A 81 -4.90 15.22 -0.64
N PHE A 82 -5.76 14.85 -1.59
CA PHE A 82 -5.29 14.43 -2.92
C PHE A 82 -4.55 15.56 -3.64
N ASP A 83 -5.10 16.77 -3.62
CA ASP A 83 -4.47 17.93 -4.24
C ASP A 83 -3.15 18.28 -3.57
N ALA A 84 -3.08 18.25 -2.24
CA ALA A 84 -1.82 18.45 -1.52
C ALA A 84 -0.73 17.44 -1.92
N MET A 85 -1.08 16.17 -2.12
CA MET A 85 -0.11 15.15 -2.55
C MET A 85 0.34 15.34 -4.01
N ILE A 86 -0.57 15.78 -4.88
CA ILE A 86 -0.24 16.15 -6.26
C ILE A 86 0.70 17.35 -6.28
N ASP A 87 0.42 18.38 -5.51
CA ASP A 87 1.24 19.59 -5.39
C ASP A 87 2.64 19.28 -4.83
N MET A 88 2.74 18.29 -3.95
CA MET A 88 4.02 17.76 -3.49
C MET A 88 4.80 17.00 -4.55
N GLY A 89 4.17 16.61 -5.67
CA GLY A 89 4.79 15.91 -6.78
C GLY A 89 4.62 14.40 -6.77
N ALA A 90 3.72 13.86 -5.96
CA ALA A 90 3.39 12.42 -5.98
C ALA A 90 2.77 12.03 -7.33
N LEU A 91 3.24 10.94 -7.91
CA LEU A 91 2.75 10.43 -9.20
C LEU A 91 1.76 9.28 -9.05
N PHE A 92 1.78 8.60 -7.92
CA PHE A 92 0.86 7.50 -7.64
C PHE A 92 0.54 7.41 -6.15
N ALA A 93 -0.59 6.75 -5.84
CA ALA A 93 -1.04 6.46 -4.50
C ALA A 93 -1.44 4.99 -4.36
N TRP A 94 -0.93 4.33 -3.32
CA TRP A 94 -1.44 3.05 -2.84
C TRP A 94 -2.36 3.30 -1.66
N ILE A 95 -3.62 2.93 -1.81
CA ILE A 95 -4.62 3.07 -0.75
C ILE A 95 -4.94 1.69 -0.19
N PHE A 96 -4.72 1.51 1.10
CA PHE A 96 -4.99 0.27 1.83
C PHE A 96 -6.08 0.50 2.86
N THR A 97 -7.04 -0.41 2.93
CA THR A 97 -7.97 -0.48 4.07
C THR A 97 -7.25 -1.10 5.26
N TYR A 98 -7.40 -0.53 6.44
CA TYR A 98 -6.83 -1.10 7.66
C TYR A 98 -7.36 -2.52 7.92
N MET A 99 -6.45 -3.45 8.19
CA MET A 99 -6.74 -4.82 8.59
C MET A 99 -6.16 -5.06 9.99
N PRO A 100 -6.96 -5.52 10.96
CA PRO A 100 -6.52 -5.72 12.35
C PRO A 100 -5.73 -7.04 12.50
N VAL A 101 -4.54 -7.12 11.90
CA VAL A 101 -3.65 -8.30 11.93
C VAL A 101 -2.47 -8.04 12.85
N GLY A 102 -1.99 -9.10 13.51
CA GLY A 102 -0.82 -9.07 14.38
C GLY A 102 -1.12 -8.80 15.86
N LYS A 103 -0.06 -8.84 16.67
CA LYS A 103 -0.18 -8.78 18.15
C LYS A 103 -0.72 -7.44 18.70
N LYS A 104 -0.62 -6.37 17.93
CA LYS A 104 -1.07 -5.01 18.31
C LYS A 104 -2.23 -4.55 17.45
N ALA A 105 -3.03 -5.47 16.93
CA ALA A 105 -4.23 -5.12 16.19
C ALA A 105 -5.20 -4.32 17.07
N VAL A 106 -5.76 -3.26 16.52
CA VAL A 106 -6.72 -2.37 17.18
C VAL A 106 -8.04 -2.42 16.40
N PRO A 107 -9.00 -3.26 16.79
CA PRO A 107 -10.26 -3.45 16.05
C PRO A 107 -11.05 -2.14 15.86
N GLU A 108 -10.93 -1.21 16.78
CA GLU A 108 -11.60 0.10 16.76
C GLU A 108 -11.17 0.98 15.58
N LEU A 109 -10.03 0.68 14.99
CA LEU A 109 -9.54 1.34 13.77
C LEU A 109 -10.12 0.76 12.48
N MET A 110 -10.92 -0.30 12.56
CA MET A 110 -11.61 -0.82 11.39
C MET A 110 -12.62 0.22 10.87
N VAL A 111 -12.62 0.40 9.56
CA VAL A 111 -13.58 1.29 8.90
C VAL A 111 -14.99 0.72 8.95
N THR A 112 -15.98 1.62 9.01
CA THR A 112 -17.38 1.23 8.85
C THR A 112 -17.69 0.93 7.38
N ALA A 113 -18.85 0.31 7.13
CA ALA A 113 -19.32 0.06 5.76
C ALA A 113 -19.47 1.39 4.97
N GLU A 114 -19.99 2.41 5.61
CA GLU A 114 -20.22 3.75 5.02
C GLU A 114 -18.88 4.41 4.68
N GLN A 115 -17.87 4.33 5.57
CA GLN A 115 -16.55 4.87 5.31
C GLN A 115 -15.85 4.12 4.16
N ARG A 116 -16.03 2.82 4.09
CA ARG A 116 -15.48 2.03 2.98
C ARG A 116 -16.16 2.38 1.65
N GLU A 117 -17.47 2.54 1.64
CA GLU A 117 -18.24 2.98 0.47
C GLU A 117 -17.82 4.39 0.03
N PHE A 118 -17.68 5.31 0.98
CA PHE A 118 -17.16 6.67 0.73
C PHE A 118 -15.80 6.61 0.04
N MET A 119 -14.81 5.89 0.60
CA MET A 119 -13.47 5.75 0.01
C MET A 119 -13.51 5.11 -1.39
N TYR A 120 -14.35 4.10 -1.58
CA TYR A 120 -14.57 3.47 -2.87
C TYR A 120 -15.01 4.47 -3.94
N HIS A 121 -15.97 5.32 -3.65
CA HIS A 121 -16.47 6.32 -4.58
C HIS A 121 -15.47 7.45 -4.81
N GLN A 122 -14.83 7.96 -3.76
CA GLN A 122 -13.85 9.04 -3.86
C GLN A 122 -12.64 8.64 -4.71
N VAL A 123 -12.05 7.47 -4.47
CA VAL A 123 -10.91 7.00 -5.27
C VAL A 123 -11.28 6.91 -6.75
N ARG A 124 -12.48 6.42 -7.09
CA ARG A 124 -12.94 6.30 -8.48
C ARG A 124 -13.19 7.64 -9.14
N GLU A 125 -13.70 8.60 -8.40
CA GLU A 125 -13.89 9.94 -8.91
C GLU A 125 -12.54 10.64 -9.13
N PHE A 126 -11.62 10.53 -8.18
CA PHE A 126 -10.30 11.15 -8.31
C PHE A 126 -9.45 10.53 -9.42
N ARG A 127 -9.62 9.25 -9.71
CA ARG A 127 -8.98 8.63 -10.90
C ARG A 127 -9.40 9.27 -12.22
N LYS A 128 -10.60 9.84 -12.29
CA LYS A 128 -11.12 10.51 -13.51
C LYS A 128 -10.71 11.96 -13.59
N THR A 129 -10.55 12.60 -12.46
CA THR A 129 -10.45 14.06 -12.36
C THR A 129 -9.08 14.58 -11.95
N LYS A 130 -8.22 13.73 -11.37
CA LYS A 130 -6.92 14.14 -10.83
C LYS A 130 -5.75 13.37 -11.46
N PRO A 131 -4.59 14.03 -11.69
CA PRO A 131 -3.42 13.41 -12.30
C PRO A 131 -2.59 12.59 -11.30
N LEU A 132 -3.24 11.72 -10.52
CA LEU A 132 -2.60 10.84 -9.55
C LEU A 132 -3.05 9.41 -9.83
N PHE A 133 -2.13 8.55 -10.29
CA PHE A 133 -2.44 7.14 -10.49
C PHE A 133 -2.69 6.47 -9.15
N THR A 134 -3.92 6.07 -8.89
CA THR A 134 -4.34 5.54 -7.59
C THR A 134 -4.71 4.06 -7.67
N VAL A 135 -4.13 3.25 -6.79
CA VAL A 135 -4.47 1.84 -6.59
C VAL A 135 -5.23 1.71 -5.28
N ASP A 136 -6.47 1.29 -5.34
CA ASP A 136 -7.29 0.94 -4.18
C ASP A 136 -7.18 -0.57 -3.95
N PHE A 137 -6.15 -0.97 -3.21
CA PHE A 137 -5.65 -2.33 -3.20
C PHE A 137 -6.71 -3.39 -2.88
N TRP A 138 -7.64 -3.09 -1.98
CA TRP A 138 -8.68 -4.03 -1.57
C TRP A 138 -9.98 -3.93 -2.36
N ASN A 139 -10.22 -2.79 -3.02
CA ASN A 139 -11.49 -2.54 -3.69
C ASN A 139 -11.39 -2.62 -5.23
N ASP A 140 -10.19 -2.82 -5.77
CA ASP A 140 -9.95 -2.91 -7.22
C ASP A 140 -10.20 -4.32 -7.80
N GLY A 141 -10.74 -5.24 -7.03
CA GLY A 141 -11.03 -6.60 -7.49
C GLY A 141 -11.88 -6.66 -8.76
N GLU A 142 -12.78 -5.71 -8.97
CA GLU A 142 -13.60 -5.61 -10.18
C GLU A 142 -12.76 -5.40 -11.45
N PHE A 143 -11.65 -4.68 -11.38
CA PHE A 143 -10.76 -4.40 -12.51
C PHE A 143 -9.76 -5.52 -12.81
N VAL A 144 -9.49 -6.38 -11.83
CA VAL A 144 -8.49 -7.44 -11.93
C VAL A 144 -9.11 -8.84 -11.85
N GLY A 145 -10.43 -8.94 -11.86
CA GLY A 145 -11.17 -10.20 -11.82
C GLY A 145 -11.07 -10.93 -10.48
N GLY A 146 -11.09 -10.21 -9.37
CA GLY A 146 -11.04 -10.74 -8.01
C GLY A 146 -9.69 -10.52 -7.32
N CYS A 147 -9.36 -11.35 -6.33
CA CYS A 147 -8.13 -11.24 -5.56
C CYS A 147 -6.89 -11.63 -6.39
N ILE A 148 -5.82 -10.86 -6.31
CA ILE A 148 -4.55 -11.10 -7.02
C ILE A 148 -3.59 -12.02 -6.26
N ALA A 149 -3.92 -12.44 -5.05
CA ALA A 149 -3.09 -13.29 -4.18
C ALA A 149 -2.91 -14.73 -4.72
N GLY A 150 -2.17 -15.54 -4.00
CA GLY A 150 -1.95 -16.96 -4.32
C GLY A 150 -1.12 -17.19 -5.58
N GLY A 151 -0.19 -16.29 -5.90
CA GLY A 151 0.64 -16.39 -7.11
C GLY A 151 -0.13 -16.10 -8.41
N ARG A 152 -1.35 -15.56 -8.33
CA ARG A 152 -2.08 -15.11 -9.53
C ARG A 152 -1.39 -13.88 -10.14
N SER A 153 -1.08 -12.88 -9.32
CA SER A 153 -0.28 -11.72 -9.71
C SER A 153 0.75 -11.34 -8.65
N TYR A 154 0.65 -11.89 -7.45
CA TYR A 154 1.59 -11.60 -6.37
C TYR A 154 1.58 -12.71 -5.31
N CYS A 155 2.67 -12.80 -4.55
CA CYS A 155 2.82 -13.55 -3.31
C CYS A 155 3.60 -12.72 -2.30
N HIS A 156 3.65 -13.18 -1.07
CA HIS A 156 4.47 -12.61 0.00
C HIS A 156 5.56 -13.62 0.43
N ILE A 157 6.75 -13.13 0.69
CA ILE A 157 7.82 -13.90 1.31
C ILE A 157 8.12 -13.25 2.66
N ASN A 158 7.88 -13.97 3.75
CA ASN A 158 8.08 -13.45 5.08
C ASN A 158 9.56 -13.48 5.51
N ALA A 159 9.86 -12.96 6.70
CA ALA A 159 11.23 -12.88 7.22
C ALA A 159 11.89 -14.25 7.45
N ASN A 160 11.11 -15.32 7.60
CA ASN A 160 11.61 -16.69 7.74
C ASN A 160 11.89 -17.35 6.38
N GLY A 161 11.47 -16.70 5.28
CA GLY A 161 11.57 -17.24 3.93
C GLY A 161 10.35 -18.06 3.51
N ASP A 162 9.30 -18.12 4.31
CA ASP A 162 8.06 -18.82 3.93
C ASP A 162 7.35 -18.06 2.83
N ILE A 163 6.87 -18.79 1.82
CA ILE A 163 6.18 -18.23 0.67
C ILE A 163 4.67 -18.32 0.94
N GLU A 164 4.07 -17.18 1.22
CA GLU A 164 2.67 -17.01 1.62
C GLU A 164 1.82 -16.51 0.45
N PRO A 165 0.54 -16.90 0.35
CA PRO A 165 -0.35 -16.40 -0.71
C PRO A 165 -0.52 -14.88 -0.69
N CYS A 166 -0.48 -14.27 0.50
CA CYS A 166 -0.70 -12.84 0.72
C CYS A 166 0.00 -12.40 2.01
N ALA A 167 0.42 -11.14 2.07
CA ALA A 167 1.02 -10.55 3.28
C ALA A 167 0.07 -10.54 4.51
N PHE A 168 -1.22 -10.77 4.31
CA PHE A 168 -2.23 -10.86 5.37
C PHE A 168 -2.67 -12.29 5.69
N ILE A 169 -2.02 -13.29 5.07
CA ILE A 169 -2.33 -14.71 5.23
C ILE A 169 -1.04 -15.43 5.59
N HIS A 170 -0.90 -15.75 6.87
CA HIS A 170 0.31 -16.33 7.46
C HIS A 170 0.27 -17.86 7.43
N TYR A 171 -0.04 -18.44 6.27
CA TYR A 171 0.04 -19.87 6.01
C TYR A 171 0.96 -20.12 4.83
N SER A 172 1.84 -21.10 4.94
CA SER A 172 2.75 -21.49 3.88
C SER A 172 2.95 -23.01 3.85
N ASP A 173 3.09 -23.54 2.66
CA ASP A 173 3.53 -24.92 2.39
C ASP A 173 4.88 -24.96 1.64
N SER A 174 5.55 -23.83 1.55
CA SER A 174 6.77 -23.66 0.77
C SER A 174 7.70 -22.59 1.36
N ASN A 175 9.01 -22.85 1.33
CA ASN A 175 10.03 -21.90 1.78
C ASN A 175 11.02 -21.62 0.65
N ILE A 176 11.44 -20.36 0.48
CA ILE A 176 12.33 -19.91 -0.60
C ILE A 176 13.73 -20.54 -0.52
N ARG A 177 14.14 -21.08 0.64
CA ARG A 177 15.41 -21.77 0.82
C ARG A 177 15.37 -23.22 0.33
N GLU A 178 14.17 -23.77 0.12
CA GLU A 178 13.94 -25.19 -0.20
C GLU A 178 13.32 -25.38 -1.58
N LYS A 179 12.53 -24.41 -2.03
CA LYS A 179 11.81 -24.45 -3.29
C LYS A 179 12.00 -23.18 -4.11
N THR A 180 11.96 -23.32 -5.41
CA THR A 180 11.85 -22.17 -6.32
C THR A 180 10.47 -21.54 -6.23
N LEU A 181 10.33 -20.28 -6.64
CA LEU A 181 9.02 -19.60 -6.71
C LEU A 181 8.05 -20.36 -7.65
N LEU A 182 8.55 -20.93 -8.74
CA LEU A 182 7.71 -21.68 -9.67
C LEU A 182 7.13 -22.94 -9.02
N GLU A 183 7.92 -23.69 -8.25
CA GLU A 183 7.45 -24.85 -7.49
C GLU A 183 6.46 -24.44 -6.40
N ALA A 184 6.72 -23.34 -5.68
CA ALA A 184 5.78 -22.81 -4.69
C ALA A 184 4.45 -22.41 -5.31
N TYR A 185 4.46 -21.77 -6.48
CA TYR A 185 3.24 -21.39 -7.19
C TYR A 185 2.41 -22.58 -7.67
N GLN A 186 3.01 -23.76 -7.77
CA GLN A 186 2.33 -25.02 -8.08
C GLN A 186 1.97 -25.84 -6.84
N SER A 187 2.25 -25.33 -5.65
CA SER A 187 1.93 -26.01 -4.40
C SER A 187 0.41 -26.16 -4.18
N PRO A 188 -0.05 -27.12 -3.38
CA PRO A 188 -1.47 -27.30 -3.07
C PRO A 188 -2.13 -26.03 -2.53
N LEU A 189 -1.45 -25.29 -1.66
CA LEU A 189 -1.95 -24.04 -1.10
C LEU A 189 -2.20 -22.98 -2.18
N PHE A 190 -1.22 -22.72 -3.04
CA PHE A 190 -1.35 -21.73 -4.10
C PHE A 190 -2.34 -22.13 -5.19
N MET A 191 -2.35 -23.41 -5.55
CA MET A 191 -3.34 -23.94 -6.51
C MET A 191 -4.74 -23.84 -5.97
N GLY A 192 -4.96 -24.14 -4.66
CA GLY A 192 -6.25 -23.98 -3.99
C GLY A 192 -6.75 -22.53 -4.04
N TYR A 193 -5.86 -21.57 -3.83
CA TYR A 193 -6.18 -20.15 -3.99
C TYR A 193 -6.64 -19.78 -5.41
N ARG A 194 -5.91 -20.22 -6.44
CA ARG A 194 -6.22 -19.86 -7.83
C ARG A 194 -7.47 -20.53 -8.37
N HIS A 195 -7.69 -21.80 -8.02
CA HIS A 195 -8.85 -22.56 -8.51
C HIS A 195 -10.18 -22.08 -7.89
N ASN A 196 -10.15 -21.47 -6.72
CA ASN A 196 -11.34 -20.99 -6.04
C ASN A 196 -11.62 -19.48 -6.29
N GLN A 197 -10.98 -18.88 -7.29
CA GLN A 197 -11.22 -17.49 -7.65
C GLN A 197 -12.04 -17.37 -8.95
N PRO A 198 -12.93 -16.35 -9.05
CA PRO A 198 -13.30 -15.44 -7.97
C PRO A 198 -13.96 -16.21 -6.84
N PHE A 199 -13.72 -15.80 -5.60
CA PHE A 199 -14.36 -16.44 -4.45
C PHE A 199 -15.88 -16.25 -4.56
N ASN A 200 -16.57 -17.28 -5.01
CA ASN A 200 -18.04 -17.31 -5.15
C ASN A 200 -18.69 -17.61 -3.78
N GLY A 201 -18.29 -16.92 -2.78
CA GLY A 201 -18.82 -17.09 -1.44
C GLY A 201 -18.96 -15.76 -0.76
N ASN A 202 -20.04 -15.60 -0.05
CA ASN A 202 -20.30 -14.44 0.79
C ASN A 202 -19.06 -14.11 1.63
N MET A 203 -18.34 -13.05 1.27
CA MET A 203 -17.43 -12.39 2.17
C MET A 203 -18.20 -11.36 2.99
#